data_a30c42b8c5d8b1aee30f55d3844ee5a9
#
_entry.id   a30c42b8c5d8b1aee30f55d3844ee5a9
#
_cell.length_a   1.000
_cell.length_b   1.000
_cell.length_c   1.000
_cell.angle_alpha   90.00
_cell.angle_beta   90.00
_cell.angle_gamma   90.00
#
_symmetry.space_group_name_H-M   'P 1'
#
loop_
_entity.id
_entity.type
_entity.pdbx_description
1 polymer ?
#
loop_
_entity_poly.entity_id
_entity_poly.type
_entity_poly.pdbx_seq_one_letter_code
_entity_poly.pdbx_strand_id
1 'polypeptide(L)'
;MKTVIFDMDGTLLDSSRAIEISVNNTRRELYGLAPLQKNFIVRTINDPNKNAFLEFYGKTEASAEELAFFEKEFVSNYRDFAVLYEGIEDLLHSCKKAGFFLAVASNAPSYTLSAILEKTGVRRLFDLVVGANEQMPSKPNPAMLLHVIARSPHKNAIFLGDSKKDELAALRGAEFLQNLEFQGGNDGKSLSSCGENLNADEKFGPDDTGADGAATLSFKGAKISAKAEATESAQAAAARYFQANLADLRGAKLEYLQVCWGFGEPSKLSRNALSIAQAREIIGGI
;
A
#
# COMPACT_ATOMS: atom_id res chain seq x y z
N MET A 1 -19.95 -12.38 6.59
CA MET A 1 -19.02 -12.29 5.46
C MET A 1 -18.41 -10.89 5.42
N LYS A 2 -17.15 -10.75 5.00
CA LYS A 2 -16.43 -9.47 4.97
C LYS A 2 -15.45 -9.40 3.80
N THR A 3 -14.94 -8.21 3.54
CA THR A 3 -13.86 -7.96 2.61
C THR A 3 -12.54 -8.00 3.38
N VAL A 4 -11.58 -8.74 2.89
CA VAL A 4 -10.21 -8.76 3.43
C VAL A 4 -9.28 -8.22 2.35
N ILE A 5 -8.67 -7.09 2.65
CA ILE A 5 -7.74 -6.39 1.77
C ILE A 5 -6.33 -6.62 2.31
N PHE A 6 -5.41 -6.93 1.46
CA PHE A 6 -4.01 -7.14 1.83
C PHE A 6 -3.12 -6.14 1.10
N ASP A 7 -2.15 -5.58 1.82
CA ASP A 7 -0.94 -5.08 1.17
C ASP A 7 -0.10 -6.24 0.64
N MET A 8 0.92 -5.95 -0.15
CA MET A 8 1.75 -6.94 -0.82
C MET A 8 3.06 -7.20 -0.06
N ASP A 9 3.97 -6.23 -0.12
CA ASP A 9 5.34 -6.38 0.41
C ASP A 9 5.37 -6.21 1.92
N GLY A 10 5.94 -7.16 2.64
CA GLY A 10 5.92 -7.16 4.11
C GLY A 10 4.61 -7.71 4.70
N THR A 11 3.59 -7.95 3.88
CA THR A 11 2.29 -8.49 4.31
C THR A 11 2.03 -9.86 3.71
N LEU A 12 1.94 -9.98 2.40
CA LEU A 12 1.80 -11.26 1.68
C LEU A 12 3.16 -11.86 1.33
N LEU A 13 4.11 -11.01 0.90
CA LEU A 13 5.41 -11.42 0.36
C LEU A 13 6.57 -10.94 1.23
N ASP A 14 7.53 -11.82 1.43
CA ASP A 14 8.90 -11.45 1.80
C ASP A 14 9.69 -11.09 0.54
N SER A 15 9.84 -9.79 0.31
CA SER A 15 10.66 -9.21 -0.76
C SER A 15 12.03 -8.73 -0.29
N SER A 16 12.38 -8.95 0.98
CA SER A 16 13.60 -8.41 1.62
C SER A 16 14.88 -8.80 0.89
N ARG A 17 14.93 -10.04 0.36
CA ARG A 17 16.09 -10.52 -0.40
C ARG A 17 16.19 -9.86 -1.77
N ALA A 18 15.08 -9.67 -2.45
CA ALA A 18 15.05 -8.95 -3.73
C ALA A 18 15.54 -7.51 -3.58
N ILE A 19 15.06 -6.84 -2.54
CA ILE A 19 15.45 -5.47 -2.19
C ILE A 19 16.95 -5.41 -1.89
N GLU A 20 17.47 -6.30 -1.04
CA GLU A 20 18.88 -6.36 -0.67
C GLU A 20 19.78 -6.50 -1.90
N ILE A 21 19.47 -7.44 -2.79
CA ILE A 21 20.25 -7.71 -3.99
C ILE A 21 20.22 -6.49 -4.90
N SER A 22 19.05 -5.89 -5.13
CA SER A 22 18.88 -4.75 -6.03
C SER A 22 19.63 -3.52 -5.54
N VAL A 23 19.53 -3.20 -4.25
CA VAL A 23 20.29 -2.10 -3.64
C VAL A 23 21.79 -2.34 -3.78
N ASN A 24 22.27 -3.53 -3.44
CA ASN A 24 23.70 -3.84 -3.46
C ASN A 24 24.27 -3.95 -4.88
N ASN A 25 23.51 -4.43 -5.86
CA ASN A 25 23.91 -4.40 -7.26
C ASN A 25 24.05 -2.95 -7.75
N THR A 26 23.06 -2.10 -7.45
CA THR A 26 23.12 -0.68 -7.82
C THR A 26 24.31 0.02 -7.16
N ARG A 27 24.58 -0.27 -5.88
CA ARG A 27 25.75 0.24 -5.16
C ARG A 27 27.06 -0.13 -5.85
N ARG A 28 27.19 -1.39 -6.25
CA ARG A 28 28.40 -1.90 -6.89
C ARG A 28 28.57 -1.33 -8.30
N GLU A 29 27.53 -1.46 -9.13
CA GLU A 29 27.65 -1.19 -10.57
C GLU A 29 27.69 0.30 -10.90
N LEU A 30 26.93 1.14 -10.19
CA LEU A 30 26.88 2.57 -10.48
C LEU A 30 27.84 3.40 -9.63
N TYR A 31 28.16 2.93 -8.42
CA TYR A 31 28.90 3.78 -7.47
C TYR A 31 30.18 3.15 -6.94
N GLY A 32 30.49 1.89 -7.25
CA GLY A 32 31.67 1.20 -6.72
C GLY A 32 31.68 1.05 -5.20
N LEU A 33 30.49 1.08 -4.56
CA LEU A 33 30.35 1.07 -3.12
C LEU A 33 30.24 -0.37 -2.57
N ALA A 34 30.74 -0.59 -1.37
CA ALA A 34 30.62 -1.85 -0.65
C ALA A 34 29.15 -2.19 -0.33
N PRO A 35 28.79 -3.50 -0.23
CA PRO A 35 27.43 -3.90 0.06
C PRO A 35 26.99 -3.50 1.48
N LEU A 36 25.70 -3.24 1.63
CA LEU A 36 25.01 -3.00 2.92
C LEU A 36 24.33 -4.28 3.38
N GLN A 37 24.16 -4.39 4.69
CA GLN A 37 23.44 -5.51 5.30
C GLN A 37 21.94 -5.40 5.08
N LYS A 38 21.28 -6.54 4.83
CA LYS A 38 19.83 -6.63 4.59
C LYS A 38 19.00 -5.88 5.63
N ASN A 39 19.27 -6.10 6.92
CA ASN A 39 18.51 -5.47 8.00
C ASN A 39 18.61 -3.94 8.00
N PHE A 40 19.76 -3.37 7.61
CA PHE A 40 19.91 -1.93 7.47
C PHE A 40 19.08 -1.42 6.30
N ILE A 41 19.14 -2.09 5.15
CA ILE A 41 18.39 -1.73 3.95
C ILE A 41 16.88 -1.73 4.23
N VAL A 42 16.36 -2.84 4.78
CA VAL A 42 14.93 -3.00 5.05
C VAL A 42 14.41 -1.96 6.04
N ARG A 43 15.13 -1.72 7.14
CA ARG A 43 14.75 -0.69 8.12
C ARG A 43 14.76 0.71 7.52
N THR A 44 15.74 1.03 6.70
CA THR A 44 15.86 2.36 6.07
C THR A 44 14.72 2.63 5.11
N ILE A 45 14.31 1.64 4.29
CA ILE A 45 13.21 1.80 3.33
C ILE A 45 11.87 2.02 4.05
N ASN A 46 11.68 1.38 5.19
CA ASN A 46 10.42 1.45 5.94
C ASN A 46 10.36 2.63 6.93
N ASP A 47 11.48 3.33 7.16
CA ASP A 47 11.52 4.52 7.99
C ASP A 47 11.08 5.76 7.18
N PRO A 48 9.91 6.35 7.49
CA PRO A 48 9.41 7.52 6.78
C PRO A 48 10.28 8.77 6.91
N ASN A 49 11.13 8.82 7.93
CA ASN A 49 11.99 9.99 8.23
C ASN A 49 13.36 9.90 7.53
N LYS A 50 13.64 8.80 6.83
CA LYS A 50 14.90 8.59 6.13
C LYS A 50 14.78 8.78 4.63
N ASN A 51 15.79 9.42 4.04
CA ASN A 51 15.99 9.40 2.61
C ASN A 51 16.82 8.15 2.26
N ALA A 52 16.15 7.09 1.82
CA ALA A 52 16.80 5.82 1.50
C ALA A 52 17.89 5.98 0.41
N PHE A 53 17.70 6.87 -0.56
CA PHE A 53 18.69 7.11 -1.62
C PHE A 53 19.98 7.75 -1.07
N LEU A 54 19.82 8.70 -0.14
CA LEU A 54 20.98 9.29 0.57
C LEU A 54 21.70 8.24 1.43
N GLU A 55 20.95 7.46 2.20
CA GLU A 55 21.51 6.42 3.08
C GLU A 55 22.24 5.31 2.28
N PHE A 56 21.69 4.96 1.11
CA PHE A 56 22.26 3.88 0.31
C PHE A 56 23.39 4.33 -0.62
N TYR A 57 23.31 5.53 -1.19
CA TYR A 57 24.19 5.95 -2.27
C TYR A 57 24.94 7.25 -1.99
N GLY A 58 24.66 7.92 -0.86
CA GLY A 58 25.29 9.19 -0.51
C GLY A 58 24.82 10.38 -1.35
N LYS A 59 23.69 10.24 -2.06
CA LYS A 59 23.09 11.27 -2.92
C LYS A 59 21.67 11.60 -2.47
N THR A 60 21.27 12.84 -2.61
CA THR A 60 19.89 13.28 -2.30
C THR A 60 18.91 13.03 -3.43
N GLU A 61 19.41 12.91 -4.67
CA GLU A 61 18.61 12.76 -5.89
C GLU A 61 19.24 11.72 -6.83
N ALA A 62 18.40 10.99 -7.55
CA ALA A 62 18.79 10.05 -8.60
C ALA A 62 18.59 10.65 -9.99
N SER A 63 19.48 10.35 -10.93
CA SER A 63 19.21 10.60 -12.35
C SER A 63 18.19 9.60 -12.91
N ALA A 64 17.63 9.90 -14.08
CA ALA A 64 16.70 8.99 -14.75
C ALA A 64 17.34 7.64 -15.09
N GLU A 65 18.62 7.64 -15.46
CA GLU A 65 19.37 6.42 -15.75
C GLU A 65 19.61 5.58 -14.48
N GLU A 66 19.93 6.22 -13.35
CA GLU A 66 20.13 5.54 -12.07
C GLU A 66 18.82 4.88 -11.59
N LEU A 67 17.71 5.59 -11.74
CA LEU A 67 16.37 5.03 -11.42
C LEU A 67 16.02 3.85 -12.34
N ALA A 68 16.22 3.99 -13.65
CA ALA A 68 15.95 2.94 -14.62
C ALA A 68 16.80 1.69 -14.38
N PHE A 69 18.08 1.86 -14.00
CA PHE A 69 18.95 0.75 -13.64
C PHE A 69 18.42 0.03 -12.39
N PHE A 70 18.11 0.78 -11.32
CA PHE A 70 17.57 0.18 -10.11
C PHE A 70 16.25 -0.54 -10.37
N GLU A 71 15.33 0.06 -11.12
CA GLU A 71 14.04 -0.53 -11.44
C GLU A 71 14.19 -1.85 -12.20
N LYS A 72 15.08 -1.90 -13.18
CA LYS A 72 15.40 -3.12 -13.93
C LYS A 72 15.93 -4.22 -13.01
N GLU A 73 16.89 -3.89 -12.14
CA GLU A 73 17.44 -4.84 -11.15
C GLU A 73 16.35 -5.31 -10.20
N PHE A 74 15.53 -4.39 -9.68
CA PHE A 74 14.47 -4.73 -8.75
C PHE A 74 13.41 -5.63 -9.36
N VAL A 75 12.91 -5.32 -10.57
CA VAL A 75 11.89 -6.15 -11.24
C VAL A 75 12.40 -7.58 -11.45
N SER A 76 13.66 -7.74 -11.88
CA SER A 76 14.26 -9.06 -12.06
C SER A 76 14.39 -9.81 -10.73
N ASN A 77 14.98 -9.17 -9.72
CA ASN A 77 15.21 -9.79 -8.42
C ASN A 77 13.89 -10.07 -7.67
N TYR A 78 12.91 -9.17 -7.79
CA TYR A 78 11.59 -9.35 -7.21
C TYR A 78 10.90 -10.59 -7.79
N ARG A 79 10.94 -10.73 -9.11
CA ARG A 79 10.43 -11.95 -9.76
C ARG A 79 11.12 -13.21 -9.25
N ASP A 80 12.44 -13.17 -9.03
CA ASP A 80 13.21 -14.38 -8.73
C ASP A 80 13.18 -14.73 -7.24
N PHE A 81 13.16 -13.77 -6.34
CA PHE A 81 13.38 -13.94 -4.91
C PHE A 81 12.20 -13.58 -3.99
N ALA A 82 11.18 -12.87 -4.47
CA ALA A 82 10.00 -12.62 -3.64
C ALA A 82 9.21 -13.93 -3.46
N VAL A 83 8.88 -14.23 -2.20
CA VAL A 83 8.16 -15.46 -1.80
C VAL A 83 7.04 -15.13 -0.83
N LEU A 84 5.99 -15.95 -0.80
CA LEU A 84 4.94 -15.81 0.22
C LEU A 84 5.54 -16.05 1.62
N TYR A 85 5.06 -15.30 2.60
CA TYR A 85 5.32 -15.68 4.00
C TYR A 85 4.67 -17.01 4.31
N GLU A 86 5.33 -17.81 5.15
CA GLU A 86 4.84 -19.11 5.60
C GLU A 86 3.44 -18.98 6.23
N GLY A 87 2.47 -19.78 5.76
CA GLY A 87 1.09 -19.77 6.24
C GLY A 87 0.15 -18.77 5.54
N ILE A 88 0.65 -17.88 4.67
CA ILE A 88 -0.20 -16.95 3.90
C ILE A 88 -1.14 -17.71 2.96
N GLU A 89 -0.65 -18.71 2.24
CA GLU A 89 -1.48 -19.50 1.34
C GLU A 89 -2.65 -20.17 2.09
N ASP A 90 -2.39 -20.76 3.26
CA ASP A 90 -3.41 -21.38 4.11
C ASP A 90 -4.42 -20.34 4.65
N LEU A 91 -3.95 -19.15 5.00
CA LEU A 91 -4.82 -18.05 5.41
C LEU A 91 -5.76 -17.64 4.28
N LEU A 92 -5.24 -17.45 3.06
CA LEU A 92 -6.04 -17.08 1.89
C LEU A 92 -7.08 -18.15 1.55
N HIS A 93 -6.71 -19.42 1.57
CA HIS A 93 -7.66 -20.54 1.37
C HIS A 93 -8.74 -20.58 2.43
N SER A 94 -8.40 -20.35 3.69
CA SER A 94 -9.38 -20.30 4.78
C SER A 94 -10.35 -19.13 4.62
N CYS A 95 -9.86 -17.95 4.24
CA CYS A 95 -10.71 -16.80 3.93
C CYS A 95 -11.68 -17.08 2.77
N LYS A 96 -11.21 -17.71 1.70
CA LYS A 96 -12.08 -18.09 0.57
C LYS A 96 -13.13 -19.12 0.98
N LYS A 97 -12.76 -20.12 1.77
CA LYS A 97 -13.70 -21.12 2.31
C LYS A 97 -14.76 -20.48 3.19
N ALA A 98 -14.42 -19.42 3.93
CA ALA A 98 -15.37 -18.65 4.73
C ALA A 98 -16.25 -17.69 3.90
N GLY A 99 -16.08 -17.65 2.57
CA GLY A 99 -16.87 -16.80 1.67
C GLY A 99 -16.47 -15.33 1.70
N PHE A 100 -15.23 -15.01 2.09
CA PHE A 100 -14.75 -13.63 2.11
C PHE A 100 -14.36 -13.17 0.69
N PHE A 101 -14.57 -11.88 0.42
CA PHE A 101 -14.04 -11.21 -0.75
C PHE A 101 -12.60 -10.81 -0.46
N LEU A 102 -11.65 -11.31 -1.26
CA LEU A 102 -10.23 -11.06 -1.09
C LEU A 102 -9.71 -10.07 -2.12
N ALA A 103 -8.97 -9.08 -1.66
CA ALA A 103 -8.35 -8.10 -2.55
C ALA A 103 -6.91 -7.78 -2.14
N VAL A 104 -6.13 -7.32 -3.13
CA VAL A 104 -4.82 -6.70 -2.91
C VAL A 104 -4.93 -5.22 -3.21
N ALA A 105 -4.31 -4.39 -2.34
CA ALA A 105 -4.14 -2.96 -2.53
C ALA A 105 -2.68 -2.56 -2.24
N SER A 106 -1.89 -2.30 -3.29
CA SER A 106 -0.45 -2.03 -3.17
C SER A 106 -0.03 -0.82 -4.00
N ASN A 107 1.03 -0.14 -3.58
CA ASN A 107 1.61 0.98 -4.32
C ASN A 107 2.33 0.56 -5.61
N ALA A 108 2.56 -0.74 -5.82
CA ALA A 108 3.09 -1.26 -7.07
C ALA A 108 2.04 -1.26 -8.20
N PRO A 109 2.42 -1.18 -9.49
CA PRO A 109 1.50 -1.27 -10.61
C PRO A 109 0.76 -2.61 -10.66
N SER A 110 -0.53 -2.60 -11.06
CA SER A 110 -1.38 -3.79 -11.07
C SER A 110 -0.81 -4.96 -11.91
N TYR A 111 -0.11 -4.67 -12.99
CA TYR A 111 0.50 -5.72 -13.83
C TYR A 111 1.64 -6.46 -13.11
N THR A 112 2.45 -5.73 -12.32
CA THR A 112 3.52 -6.32 -11.49
C THR A 112 2.91 -7.21 -10.41
N LEU A 113 1.86 -6.73 -9.74
CA LEU A 113 1.14 -7.48 -8.71
C LEU A 113 0.56 -8.78 -9.25
N SER A 114 -0.11 -8.72 -10.39
CA SER A 114 -0.71 -9.91 -11.01
C SER A 114 0.36 -10.95 -11.38
N ALA A 115 1.46 -10.52 -11.98
CA ALA A 115 2.55 -11.42 -12.38
C ALA A 115 3.15 -12.19 -11.19
N ILE A 116 3.40 -11.51 -10.07
CA ILE A 116 3.97 -12.17 -8.88
C ILE A 116 2.96 -13.07 -8.16
N LEU A 117 1.68 -12.67 -8.12
CA LEU A 117 0.63 -13.49 -7.55
C LEU A 117 0.37 -14.75 -8.39
N GLU A 118 0.52 -14.68 -9.71
CA GLU A 118 0.48 -15.85 -10.60
C GLU A 118 1.67 -16.77 -10.36
N LYS A 119 2.88 -16.21 -10.29
CA LYS A 119 4.11 -16.97 -9.98
C LYS A 119 3.99 -17.71 -8.66
N THR A 120 3.43 -17.09 -7.63
CA THR A 120 3.23 -17.70 -6.31
C THR A 120 2.02 -18.62 -6.22
N GLY A 121 1.22 -18.74 -7.31
CA GLY A 121 0.07 -19.64 -7.40
C GLY A 121 -1.20 -19.14 -6.71
N VAL A 122 -1.18 -17.96 -6.07
CA VAL A 122 -2.31 -17.46 -5.26
C VAL A 122 -3.20 -16.45 -5.98
N ARG A 123 -2.86 -16.01 -7.21
CA ARG A 123 -3.65 -15.00 -7.95
C ARG A 123 -5.13 -15.33 -8.02
N ARG A 124 -5.47 -16.61 -8.24
CA ARG A 124 -6.85 -17.11 -8.34
C ARG A 124 -7.68 -16.95 -7.07
N LEU A 125 -7.05 -16.74 -5.92
CA LEU A 125 -7.74 -16.56 -4.64
C LEU A 125 -8.22 -15.12 -4.45
N PHE A 126 -7.70 -14.17 -5.23
CA PHE A 126 -8.08 -12.77 -5.13
C PHE A 126 -9.16 -12.40 -6.15
N ASP A 127 -10.24 -11.83 -5.64
CA ASP A 127 -11.36 -11.32 -6.43
C ASP A 127 -10.99 -10.00 -7.12
N LEU A 128 -10.12 -9.19 -6.47
CA LEU A 128 -9.67 -7.91 -7.00
C LEU A 128 -8.19 -7.64 -6.66
N VAL A 129 -7.45 -7.11 -7.63
CA VAL A 129 -6.06 -6.66 -7.45
C VAL A 129 -5.97 -5.20 -7.91
N VAL A 130 -5.60 -4.32 -7.00
CA VAL A 130 -5.51 -2.87 -7.23
C VAL A 130 -4.07 -2.43 -6.99
N GLY A 131 -3.47 -1.83 -8.00
CA GLY A 131 -2.16 -1.18 -7.92
C GLY A 131 -2.28 0.32 -8.19
N ALA A 132 -1.24 1.06 -7.79
CA ALA A 132 -1.17 2.48 -8.08
C ALA A 132 -1.04 2.75 -9.59
N ASN A 133 -1.71 3.81 -10.06
CA ASN A 133 -1.60 4.33 -11.41
C ASN A 133 -2.07 5.81 -11.42
N GLU A 134 -2.10 6.43 -12.60
CA GLU A 134 -2.51 7.84 -12.74
C GLU A 134 -3.92 8.16 -12.23
N GLN A 135 -4.82 7.17 -12.21
CA GLN A 135 -6.21 7.32 -11.74
C GLN A 135 -6.39 6.82 -10.30
N MET A 136 -5.40 6.10 -9.78
CA MET A 136 -5.44 5.46 -8.47
C MET A 136 -4.20 5.86 -7.66
N PRO A 137 -4.27 6.93 -6.87
CA PRO A 137 -3.14 7.42 -6.10
C PRO A 137 -2.63 6.41 -5.09
N SER A 138 -1.31 6.46 -4.86
CA SER A 138 -0.61 5.59 -3.90
C SER A 138 -1.06 5.84 -2.45
N LYS A 139 -1.00 4.82 -1.62
CA LYS A 139 -1.09 4.95 -0.16
C LYS A 139 0.02 5.92 0.33
N PRO A 140 -0.26 6.86 1.22
CA PRO A 140 -1.35 6.89 2.21
C PRO A 140 -2.69 7.49 1.75
N ASN A 141 -2.91 7.69 0.43
CA ASN A 141 -4.24 8.03 -0.07
C ASN A 141 -5.18 6.82 0.08
N PRO A 142 -6.42 6.97 0.60
CA PRO A 142 -7.35 5.86 0.82
C PRO A 142 -8.00 5.32 -0.46
N ALA A 143 -7.76 5.92 -1.62
CA ALA A 143 -8.46 5.65 -2.87
C ALA A 143 -8.54 4.16 -3.21
N MET A 144 -7.41 3.43 -3.13
CA MET A 144 -7.40 2.00 -3.45
C MET A 144 -8.29 1.18 -2.52
N LEU A 145 -8.32 1.51 -1.23
CA LEU A 145 -9.14 0.80 -0.25
C LEU A 145 -10.63 1.06 -0.48
N LEU A 146 -11.00 2.31 -0.70
CA LEU A 146 -12.37 2.71 -1.01
C LEU A 146 -12.84 2.10 -2.34
N HIS A 147 -11.96 2.02 -3.34
CA HIS A 147 -12.22 1.35 -4.61
C HIS A 147 -12.55 -0.13 -4.45
N VAL A 148 -11.79 -0.85 -3.60
CA VAL A 148 -12.06 -2.24 -3.27
C VAL A 148 -13.41 -2.38 -2.56
N ILE A 149 -13.68 -1.53 -1.57
CA ILE A 149 -14.93 -1.57 -0.79
C ILE A 149 -16.15 -1.32 -1.67
N ALA A 150 -16.08 -0.34 -2.59
CA ALA A 150 -17.16 -0.05 -3.52
C ALA A 150 -17.51 -1.23 -4.45
N ARG A 151 -16.52 -2.06 -4.79
CA ARG A 151 -16.70 -3.25 -5.66
C ARG A 151 -16.98 -4.53 -4.90
N SER A 152 -16.79 -4.54 -3.60
CA SER A 152 -17.07 -5.71 -2.78
C SER A 152 -18.58 -5.87 -2.52
N PRO A 153 -19.09 -7.11 -2.48
CA PRO A 153 -20.45 -7.37 -2.03
C PRO A 153 -20.63 -7.18 -0.51
N HIS A 154 -19.54 -6.95 0.23
CA HIS A 154 -19.54 -6.86 1.70
C HIS A 154 -19.20 -5.45 2.17
N LYS A 155 -20.00 -4.93 3.12
CA LYS A 155 -19.82 -3.58 3.68
C LYS A 155 -18.78 -3.51 4.82
N ASN A 156 -18.44 -4.64 5.44
CA ASN A 156 -17.39 -4.69 6.44
C ASN A 156 -16.08 -5.10 5.78
N ALA A 157 -15.08 -4.25 5.89
CA ALA A 157 -13.75 -4.48 5.35
C ALA A 157 -12.69 -4.43 6.46
N ILE A 158 -11.67 -5.27 6.32
CA ILE A 158 -10.44 -5.21 7.11
C ILE A 158 -9.25 -5.15 6.16
N PHE A 159 -8.35 -4.20 6.39
CA PHE A 159 -7.11 -4.05 5.63
C PHE A 159 -5.92 -4.49 6.48
N LEU A 160 -5.13 -5.41 5.96
CA LEU A 160 -3.88 -5.89 6.53
C LEU A 160 -2.71 -5.22 5.82
N GLY A 161 -1.84 -4.59 6.58
CA GLY A 161 -0.63 -3.94 6.07
C GLY A 161 0.45 -3.86 7.14
N ASP A 162 1.68 -3.64 6.73
CA ASP A 162 2.84 -3.61 7.63
C ASP A 162 3.45 -2.21 7.79
N SER A 163 3.05 -1.25 6.97
CA SER A 163 3.68 0.07 6.90
C SER A 163 2.81 1.19 7.47
N LYS A 164 3.46 2.29 7.86
CA LYS A 164 2.75 3.51 8.27
C LYS A 164 1.86 4.08 7.15
N LYS A 165 2.22 3.89 5.88
CA LYS A 165 1.40 4.33 4.74
C LYS A 165 0.08 3.55 4.67
N ASP A 166 0.10 2.28 5.03
CA ASP A 166 -1.09 1.42 5.07
C ASP A 166 -2.03 1.85 6.18
N GLU A 167 -1.48 2.06 7.38
CA GLU A 167 -2.24 2.54 8.52
C GLU A 167 -2.92 3.88 8.22
N LEU A 168 -2.17 4.85 7.70
CA LEU A 168 -2.71 6.17 7.36
C LEU A 168 -3.78 6.09 6.26
N ALA A 169 -3.59 5.25 5.23
CA ALA A 169 -4.60 5.04 4.20
C ALA A 169 -5.90 4.47 4.80
N ALA A 170 -5.79 3.51 5.72
CA ALA A 170 -6.95 2.93 6.37
C ALA A 170 -7.68 3.91 7.31
N LEU A 171 -6.94 4.67 8.12
CA LEU A 171 -7.52 5.67 9.02
C LEU A 171 -8.27 6.76 8.23
N ARG A 172 -7.66 7.30 7.17
CA ARG A 172 -8.29 8.27 6.27
C ARG A 172 -9.53 7.70 5.58
N GLY A 173 -9.46 6.43 5.14
CA GLY A 173 -10.60 5.74 4.54
C GLY A 173 -11.75 5.53 5.52
N ALA A 174 -11.46 5.13 6.76
CA ALA A 174 -12.46 4.96 7.81
C ALA A 174 -13.13 6.31 8.18
N GLU A 175 -12.35 7.39 8.31
CA GLU A 175 -12.89 8.74 8.54
C GLU A 175 -13.80 9.19 7.39
N PHE A 176 -13.40 8.95 6.14
CA PHE A 176 -14.23 9.24 4.97
C PHE A 176 -15.56 8.51 5.02
N LEU A 177 -15.56 7.20 5.32
CA LEU A 177 -16.79 6.39 5.41
C LEU A 177 -17.71 6.86 6.53
N GLN A 178 -17.17 7.23 7.70
CA GLN A 178 -17.96 7.79 8.81
C GLN A 178 -18.62 9.11 8.40
N ASN A 179 -17.91 10.00 7.73
CA ASN A 179 -18.46 11.28 7.28
C ASN A 179 -19.59 11.11 6.26
N LEU A 180 -19.55 10.05 5.43
CA LEU A 180 -20.66 9.72 4.52
C LEU A 180 -21.95 9.30 5.26
N GLU A 181 -21.84 8.62 6.39
CA GLU A 181 -23.02 8.25 7.21
C GLU A 181 -23.69 9.47 7.83
N PHE A 182 -22.89 10.42 8.36
CA PHE A 182 -23.43 11.64 8.98
C PHE A 182 -24.14 12.57 8.00
N GLN A 183 -23.70 12.61 6.75
CA GLN A 183 -24.33 13.48 5.71
C GLN A 183 -25.61 12.89 5.12
N GLY A 184 -25.82 11.59 5.22
CA GLY A 184 -27.07 10.93 4.78
C GLY A 184 -28.31 11.24 5.62
N GLY A 185 -28.15 11.89 6.79
CA GLY A 185 -29.23 12.30 7.69
C GLY A 185 -29.71 13.75 7.51
N ASN A 186 -29.05 14.56 6.68
CA ASN A 186 -29.42 15.96 6.43
C ASN A 186 -29.57 16.18 4.92
N ASP A 187 -30.79 16.14 4.44
CA ASP A 187 -31.13 16.40 3.06
C ASP A 187 -30.62 17.79 2.61
N GLY A 188 -29.71 17.80 1.68
CA GLY A 188 -29.51 18.91 0.75
C GLY A 188 -28.33 19.86 0.93
N LYS A 189 -27.27 19.55 1.71
CA LYS A 189 -26.03 20.36 1.69
C LYS A 189 -24.86 19.65 1.00
N SER A 190 -24.42 20.28 -0.03
CA SER A 190 -23.22 20.16 -0.87
C SER A 190 -22.17 19.12 -0.45
N LEU A 191 -22.02 18.07 -1.26
CA LEU A 191 -20.95 17.07 -1.27
C LEU A 191 -19.54 17.63 -1.57
N SER A 192 -19.40 18.95 -1.77
CA SER A 192 -18.11 19.61 -2.06
C SER A 192 -17.09 19.48 -0.92
N SER A 193 -17.54 19.38 0.33
CA SER A 193 -16.66 19.26 1.49
C SER A 193 -16.06 17.86 1.71
N CYS A 194 -16.64 16.80 1.14
CA CYS A 194 -16.07 15.44 1.24
C CYS A 194 -14.83 15.25 0.37
N GLY A 195 -14.71 15.97 -0.76
CA GLY A 195 -13.52 15.93 -1.61
C GLY A 195 -12.33 16.67 -1.00
N GLU A 196 -12.58 17.68 -0.18
CA GLU A 196 -11.54 18.46 0.49
C GLU A 196 -10.88 17.70 1.65
N ASN A 197 -11.61 16.82 2.33
CA ASN A 197 -11.05 15.98 3.41
C ASN A 197 -10.13 14.86 2.92
N LEU A 198 -10.15 14.51 1.64
CA LEU A 198 -9.14 13.61 1.04
C LEU A 198 -7.76 14.28 0.93
N ASN A 199 -7.73 15.61 1.01
CA ASN A 199 -6.53 16.45 0.95
C ASN A 199 -6.08 16.98 2.33
N ALA A 200 -6.70 16.55 3.45
CA ALA A 200 -6.40 17.07 4.77
C ALA A 200 -5.01 16.64 5.27
N ASP A 201 -3.97 17.26 4.73
CA ASP A 201 -2.61 17.25 5.27
C ASP A 201 -2.48 18.03 6.60
N GLU A 202 -3.53 18.76 7.00
CA GLU A 202 -3.45 19.72 8.11
C GLU A 202 -3.54 19.14 9.54
N LYS A 203 -3.94 17.87 9.71
CA LYS A 203 -4.05 17.24 11.06
C LYS A 203 -2.87 16.39 11.47
N PHE A 204 -2.00 16.06 10.55
CA PHE A 204 -0.78 15.31 10.80
C PHE A 204 0.39 16.20 10.40
N GLY A 205 1.30 16.48 11.31
CA GLY A 205 2.34 17.49 11.19
C GLY A 205 3.11 17.52 9.86
N PRO A 206 3.87 18.57 9.58
CA PRO A 206 4.44 18.89 8.27
C PRO A 206 5.42 17.86 7.67
N ASP A 207 5.73 16.78 8.40
CA ASP A 207 6.68 15.74 7.96
C ASP A 207 6.04 14.53 7.27
N ASP A 208 4.70 14.46 7.17
CA ASP A 208 3.98 13.31 6.60
C ASP A 208 3.62 13.43 5.10
N THR A 209 3.95 14.53 4.45
CA THR A 209 3.66 14.77 3.02
C THR A 209 4.74 14.21 2.12
N GLY A 210 4.82 12.90 2.01
CA GLY A 210 5.55 12.25 0.93
C GLY A 210 4.66 12.13 -0.31
N ALA A 211 4.47 13.23 -1.03
CA ALA A 211 3.97 13.15 -2.40
C ALA A 211 5.04 12.44 -3.23
N ASP A 212 4.74 11.24 -3.74
CA ASP A 212 5.23 10.82 -5.05
C ASP A 212 4.63 9.48 -5.43
N GLY A 213 3.76 9.53 -6.44
CA GLY A 213 3.27 8.37 -7.14
C GLY A 213 4.29 7.89 -8.16
N ALA A 214 5.16 7.02 -7.73
CA ALA A 214 5.79 6.05 -8.61
C ALA A 214 5.96 4.79 -7.81
N ALA A 215 5.31 3.78 -8.31
CA ALA A 215 5.26 2.46 -7.74
C ALA A 215 6.64 1.90 -7.48
N THR A 216 6.65 0.97 -6.54
CA THR A 216 7.74 0.06 -6.32
C THR A 216 8.98 0.71 -5.71
N LEU A 217 9.09 0.69 -4.38
CA LEU A 217 10.24 1.26 -3.70
C LEU A 217 10.59 2.64 -4.26
N SER A 218 9.64 3.58 -4.20
CA SER A 218 10.02 4.96 -4.47
C SER A 218 11.05 5.29 -3.41
N PHE A 219 12.29 5.44 -3.84
CA PHE A 219 13.32 6.05 -3.01
C PHE A 219 12.80 7.44 -2.64
N LYS A 220 12.22 7.57 -1.44
CA LYS A 220 11.81 8.88 -0.91
C LYS A 220 13.00 9.79 -0.98
N GLY A 221 12.91 10.82 -1.81
CA GLY A 221 13.96 11.83 -1.98
C GLY A 221 14.44 12.05 -3.40
N ALA A 222 14.23 11.16 -4.35
CA ALA A 222 14.45 11.50 -5.75
C ALA A 222 13.31 12.41 -6.22
N LYS A 223 13.42 13.71 -6.02
CA LYS A 223 12.56 14.69 -6.68
C LYS A 223 12.80 14.58 -8.18
N ILE A 224 11.91 13.86 -8.86
CA ILE A 224 11.74 14.05 -10.29
C ILE A 224 11.04 15.40 -10.40
N SER A 225 11.75 16.41 -10.84
CA SER A 225 11.27 17.81 -11.00
C SER A 225 10.23 18.00 -12.11
N ALA A 226 9.53 16.96 -12.49
CA ALA A 226 8.49 17.02 -13.49
C ALA A 226 7.25 16.34 -12.94
N LYS A 227 6.47 17.00 -12.07
CA LYS A 227 5.05 16.58 -11.92
C LYS A 227 4.33 17.07 -10.65
N ALA A 228 4.47 18.33 -10.30
CA ALA A 228 3.46 18.98 -9.46
C ALA A 228 2.07 18.99 -10.13
N GLU A 229 2.02 19.04 -11.47
CA GLU A 229 0.77 19.02 -12.25
C GLU A 229 0.07 17.64 -12.31
N ALA A 230 0.82 16.53 -12.23
CA ALA A 230 0.24 15.19 -12.32
C ALA A 230 -0.42 14.73 -11.00
N THR A 231 0.03 15.22 -9.85
CA THR A 231 -0.57 14.89 -8.54
C THR A 231 -1.94 15.53 -8.38
N GLU A 232 -2.13 16.76 -8.84
CA GLU A 232 -3.42 17.45 -8.79
C GLU A 232 -4.46 16.80 -9.71
N SER A 233 -4.05 16.32 -10.90
CA SER A 233 -4.92 15.60 -11.81
C SER A 233 -5.35 14.23 -11.30
N ALA A 234 -4.46 13.50 -10.65
CA ALA A 234 -4.75 12.18 -10.07
C ALA A 234 -5.67 12.28 -8.85
N GLN A 235 -5.49 13.30 -8.01
CA GLN A 235 -6.39 13.58 -6.88
C GLN A 235 -7.79 13.98 -7.35
N ALA A 236 -7.89 14.85 -8.37
CA ALA A 236 -9.15 15.24 -8.96
C ALA A 236 -9.88 14.07 -9.67
N ALA A 237 -9.13 13.14 -10.27
CA ALA A 237 -9.69 11.92 -10.87
C ALA A 237 -10.21 10.95 -9.79
N ALA A 238 -9.48 10.78 -8.71
CA ALA A 238 -9.92 9.99 -7.56
C ALA A 238 -11.18 10.58 -6.93
N ALA A 239 -11.23 11.90 -6.70
CA ALA A 239 -12.40 12.57 -6.16
C ALA A 239 -13.64 12.39 -7.05
N ARG A 240 -13.49 12.53 -8.38
CA ARG A 240 -14.56 12.26 -9.35
C ARG A 240 -15.03 10.82 -9.35
N TYR A 241 -14.08 9.87 -9.25
CA TYR A 241 -14.41 8.45 -9.15
C TYR A 241 -15.26 8.15 -7.91
N PHE A 242 -14.91 8.71 -6.75
CA PHE A 242 -15.66 8.50 -5.51
C PHE A 242 -17.02 9.16 -5.52
N GLN A 243 -17.17 10.36 -6.10
CA GLN A 243 -18.47 10.98 -6.28
C GLN A 243 -19.45 10.12 -7.07
N ALA A 244 -18.95 9.43 -8.12
CA ALA A 244 -19.78 8.53 -8.93
C ALA A 244 -20.16 7.21 -8.18
N ASN A 245 -19.41 6.81 -7.16
CA ASN A 245 -19.59 5.52 -6.46
C ASN A 245 -19.99 5.68 -4.96
N LEU A 246 -20.42 6.87 -4.54
CA LEU A 246 -20.78 7.14 -3.13
C LEU A 246 -21.87 6.21 -2.59
N ALA A 247 -22.84 5.83 -3.43
CA ALA A 247 -23.93 4.91 -3.03
C ALA A 247 -23.38 3.55 -2.60
N ASP A 248 -22.34 3.05 -3.28
CA ASP A 248 -21.72 1.76 -2.99
C ASP A 248 -20.88 1.77 -1.71
N LEU A 249 -20.47 2.95 -1.23
CA LEU A 249 -19.70 3.13 -0.02
C LEU A 249 -20.56 3.36 1.23
N ARG A 250 -21.85 3.67 1.08
CA ARG A 250 -22.74 3.92 2.23
C ARG A 250 -22.88 2.70 3.13
N GLY A 251 -22.77 2.91 4.43
CA GLY A 251 -22.84 1.86 5.46
C GLY A 251 -21.63 0.94 5.50
N ALA A 252 -20.58 1.25 4.73
CA ALA A 252 -19.35 0.48 4.77
C ALA A 252 -18.47 0.86 5.96
N LYS A 253 -17.75 -0.12 6.52
CA LYS A 253 -16.79 0.04 7.61
C LYS A 253 -15.44 -0.51 7.21
N LEU A 254 -14.39 0.20 7.58
CA LEU A 254 -13.01 -0.20 7.33
C LEU A 254 -12.24 -0.24 8.64
N GLU A 255 -11.65 -1.39 8.93
CA GLU A 255 -10.73 -1.60 10.04
C GLU A 255 -9.32 -1.82 9.50
N TYR A 256 -8.30 -1.47 10.27
CA TYR A 256 -6.91 -1.76 9.96
C TYR A 256 -6.32 -2.77 10.95
N LEU A 257 -5.49 -3.66 10.42
CA LEU A 257 -4.72 -4.61 11.17
C LEU A 257 -3.25 -4.50 10.78
N GLN A 258 -2.43 -3.96 11.69
CA GLN A 258 -0.98 -3.92 11.53
C GLN A 258 -0.42 -5.34 11.62
N VAL A 259 0.28 -5.78 10.59
CA VAL A 259 0.99 -7.07 10.61
C VAL A 259 2.45 -6.87 10.97
N CYS A 260 3.01 -7.76 11.77
CA CYS A 260 4.35 -7.64 12.34
C CYS A 260 5.27 -8.82 12.00
N TRP A 261 4.85 -9.72 11.11
CA TRP A 261 5.70 -10.83 10.65
C TRP A 261 6.61 -10.46 9.46
N GLY A 262 6.33 -9.31 8.81
CA GLY A 262 7.11 -8.77 7.70
C GLY A 262 8.08 -7.68 8.14
N PHE A 263 7.95 -6.50 7.54
CA PHE A 263 8.80 -5.35 7.83
C PHE A 263 8.22 -4.43 8.91
N GLY A 264 6.96 -4.64 9.27
CA GLY A 264 6.19 -3.76 10.13
C GLY A 264 6.58 -3.85 11.61
N GLU A 265 6.59 -2.72 12.27
CA GLU A 265 6.66 -2.60 13.72
C GLU A 265 5.25 -2.47 14.31
N PRO A 266 5.04 -2.89 15.58
CA PRO A 266 3.73 -2.76 16.20
C PRO A 266 3.21 -1.32 16.22
N SER A 267 1.98 -1.12 15.75
CA SER A 267 1.32 0.18 15.80
C SER A 267 0.84 0.51 17.22
N LYS A 268 0.91 1.80 17.57
CA LYS A 268 0.30 2.34 18.80
C LYS A 268 -1.15 2.77 18.60
N LEU A 269 -1.60 2.90 17.36
CA LEU A 269 -2.91 3.43 17.00
C LEU A 269 -3.91 2.34 16.58
N SER A 270 -3.42 1.20 16.14
CA SER A 270 -4.21 0.16 15.52
C SER A 270 -3.99 -1.21 16.17
N ARG A 271 -4.90 -2.16 15.89
CA ARG A 271 -4.73 -3.54 16.31
C ARG A 271 -3.50 -4.15 15.63
N ASN A 272 -2.79 -4.99 16.36
CA ASN A 272 -1.60 -5.66 15.85
C ASN A 272 -1.82 -7.17 15.77
N ALA A 273 -1.26 -7.81 14.73
CA ALA A 273 -1.11 -9.24 14.62
C ALA A 273 0.39 -9.58 14.52
N LEU A 274 0.91 -10.27 15.53
CA LEU A 274 2.32 -10.66 15.61
C LEU A 274 2.62 -11.92 14.79
N SER A 275 1.58 -12.64 14.38
CA SER A 275 1.69 -13.83 13.54
C SER A 275 0.48 -13.99 12.62
N ILE A 276 0.64 -14.78 11.56
CA ILE A 276 -0.44 -15.13 10.64
C ILE A 276 -1.58 -15.86 11.35
N ALA A 277 -1.26 -16.72 12.33
CA ALA A 277 -2.27 -17.39 13.16
C ALA A 277 -3.13 -16.39 13.94
N GLN A 278 -2.51 -15.37 14.56
CA GLN A 278 -3.23 -14.31 15.25
C GLN A 278 -4.07 -13.45 14.29
N ALA A 279 -3.56 -13.14 13.10
CA ALA A 279 -4.34 -12.44 12.08
C ALA A 279 -5.59 -13.25 11.69
N ARG A 280 -5.46 -14.56 11.53
CA ARG A 280 -6.56 -15.48 11.24
C ARG A 280 -7.66 -15.39 12.28
N GLU A 281 -7.33 -15.41 13.57
CA GLU A 281 -8.29 -15.24 14.66
C GLU A 281 -9.00 -13.89 14.62
N ILE A 282 -8.24 -12.80 14.40
CA ILE A 282 -8.76 -11.43 14.34
C ILE A 282 -9.72 -11.25 13.14
N ILE A 283 -9.37 -11.82 11.99
CA ILE A 283 -10.18 -11.73 10.77
C ILE A 283 -11.54 -12.43 10.98
N GLY A 284 -11.61 -13.46 11.76
CA GLY A 284 -12.92 -14.07 12.04
C GLY A 284 -12.92 -15.49 12.57
N GLY A 285 -11.82 -15.95 13.15
CA GLY A 285 -11.75 -17.28 13.75
C GLY A 285 -11.84 -18.42 12.71
N ILE A 286 -11.23 -18.23 11.53
CA ILE A 286 -11.30 -19.13 10.38
C ILE A 286 -10.09 -20.07 10.30
#